data_c413fa8c07ebc6d1e9cd9df5e735e541
#
_entry.id   c413fa8c07ebc6d1e9cd9df5e735e541
#
_cell.length_a   1.000
_cell.length_b   1.000
_cell.length_c   1.000
_cell.angle_alpha   90.00
_cell.angle_beta   90.00
_cell.angle_gamma   90.00
#
_symmetry.space_group_name_H-M   'P 1'
#
loop_
_entity.id
_entity.type
_entity.pdbx_description
1 polymer ?
#
loop_
_entity_poly.entity_id
_entity_poly.type
_entity_poly.pdbx_seq_one_letter_code
_entity_poly.pdbx_strand_id
1 'polypeptide(L)' 'MPVLVTIQYPEGKGQETVEKVASEVTRVLSDTLREPGTNIRIDIREMPLNRYLYGGEMAYEKK' A
#
# COMPACT_ATOMS: atom_id res chain seq x y z
N MET A 1 -19.48 -7.45 6.08
CA MET A 1 -18.20 -7.42 6.78
C MET A 1 -17.24 -6.49 6.06
N PRO A 2 -16.49 -5.71 6.78
CA PRO A 2 -15.51 -4.84 6.13
C PRO A 2 -14.36 -5.65 5.55
N VAL A 3 -13.85 -5.17 4.43
CA VAL A 3 -12.66 -5.73 3.80
C VAL A 3 -11.47 -4.89 4.24
N LEU A 4 -10.45 -5.55 4.77
CA LEU A 4 -9.27 -4.85 5.25
C LEU A 4 -8.08 -5.25 4.39
N VAL A 5 -7.38 -4.25 3.88
CA VAL A 5 -6.20 -4.47 3.05
C VAL A 5 -5.05 -3.67 3.64
N THR A 6 -3.92 -4.31 3.81
CA THR A 6 -2.72 -3.63 4.27
C THR A 6 -1.69 -3.69 3.15
N ILE A 7 -1.15 -2.52 2.79
CA ILE A 7 -0.16 -2.39 1.74
C ILE A 7 1.07 -1.74 2.33
N GLN A 8 2.22 -2.34 2.07
CA GLN A 8 3.49 -1.79 2.53
C GLN A 8 4.41 -1.59 1.34
N TYR A 9 5.05 -0.44 1.29
CA TYR A 9 6.03 -0.17 0.24
C TYR A 9 7.08 0.82 0.75
N PRO A 10 8.22 0.91 0.05
CA PRO A 10 9.28 1.84 0.49
C PRO A 10 8.81 3.29 0.42
N GLU A 11 9.30 4.10 1.35
CA GLU A 11 8.99 5.53 1.37
C GLU A 11 9.53 6.23 0.13
N GLY A 12 9.04 7.44 -0.12
CA GLY A 12 9.53 8.27 -1.19
C GLY A 12 8.64 8.36 -2.42
N LYS A 13 7.47 7.74 -2.38
CA LYS A 13 6.58 7.73 -3.54
C LYS A 13 5.71 8.98 -3.66
N GLY A 14 5.55 9.74 -2.58
CA GLY A 14 4.75 10.96 -2.60
C GLY A 14 3.27 10.70 -2.30
N GLN A 15 2.60 11.74 -1.85
CA GLN A 15 1.20 11.63 -1.43
C GLN A 15 0.26 11.33 -2.58
N GLU A 16 0.52 11.85 -3.77
CA GLU A 16 -0.32 11.56 -4.92
C GLU A 16 -0.32 10.07 -5.26
N THR A 17 0.84 9.44 -5.15
CA THR A 17 0.95 8.01 -5.40
C THR A 17 0.17 7.21 -4.36
N VAL A 18 0.25 7.62 -3.10
CA VAL A 18 -0.50 6.96 -2.03
C VAL A 18 -1.99 7.02 -2.32
N GLU A 19 -2.49 8.19 -2.69
CA GLU A 19 -3.91 8.38 -2.96
C GLU A 19 -4.35 7.57 -4.17
N LYS A 20 -3.50 7.51 -5.20
CA LYS A 20 -3.83 6.75 -6.38
C LYS A 20 -3.87 5.26 -6.11
N VAL A 21 -2.91 4.75 -5.34
CA VAL A 21 -2.91 3.34 -4.95
C VAL A 21 -4.18 3.00 -4.18
N ALA A 22 -4.53 3.83 -3.21
CA ALA A 22 -5.73 3.59 -2.42
C ALA A 22 -6.98 3.57 -3.29
N SER A 23 -7.10 4.52 -4.20
CA SER A 23 -8.24 4.65 -5.08
C SER A 23 -8.35 3.45 -6.02
N GLU A 24 -7.25 3.08 -6.66
CA GLU A 24 -7.25 1.98 -7.63
C GLU A 24 -7.49 0.62 -6.96
N VAL A 25 -6.87 0.39 -5.81
CA VAL A 25 -7.07 -0.88 -5.10
C VAL A 25 -8.52 -0.99 -4.64
N THR A 26 -9.08 0.11 -4.13
CA THR A 26 -10.48 0.11 -3.70
C THR A 26 -11.40 -0.22 -4.86
N ARG A 27 -11.15 0.37 -6.03
CA ARG A 27 -11.98 0.14 -7.20
C ARG A 27 -11.93 -1.34 -7.63
N VAL A 28 -10.73 -1.89 -7.72
CA VAL A 28 -10.55 -3.27 -8.15
C VAL A 28 -11.22 -4.24 -7.18
N LEU A 29 -11.01 -4.01 -5.89
CA LEU A 29 -11.60 -4.90 -4.89
C LEU A 29 -13.12 -4.76 -4.83
N SER A 30 -13.62 -3.54 -4.97
CA SER A 30 -15.05 -3.31 -4.98
C SER A 30 -15.70 -4.07 -6.14
N ASP A 31 -15.09 -4.00 -7.31
CA ASP A 31 -15.62 -4.69 -8.48
C ASP A 31 -15.52 -6.20 -8.36
N THR A 32 -14.38 -6.68 -7.89
CA THR A 32 -14.11 -8.12 -7.86
C THR A 32 -14.88 -8.83 -6.74
N LEU A 33 -14.90 -8.20 -5.57
CA LEU A 33 -15.56 -8.78 -4.40
C LEU A 33 -17.04 -8.44 -4.33
N ARG A 34 -17.50 -7.53 -5.18
CA ARG A 34 -18.87 -7.04 -5.21
C ARG A 34 -19.29 -6.44 -3.87
N GLU A 35 -18.36 -5.64 -3.33
CA GLU A 35 -18.59 -4.91 -2.09
C GLU A 35 -18.57 -3.42 -2.39
N PRO A 36 -19.41 -2.61 -1.73
CA PRO A 36 -19.33 -1.17 -1.92
C PRO A 36 -18.00 -0.64 -1.43
N GLY A 37 -17.49 0.39 -2.12
CA GLY A 37 -16.19 0.97 -1.76
C GLY A 37 -16.13 1.44 -0.31
N THR A 38 -17.26 1.87 0.25
CA THR A 38 -17.33 2.30 1.64
C THR A 38 -17.04 1.16 2.62
N ASN A 39 -17.10 -0.08 2.16
CA ASN A 39 -16.84 -1.25 2.99
C ASN A 39 -15.39 -1.73 2.90
N ILE A 40 -14.59 -1.05 2.09
CA ILE A 40 -13.20 -1.43 1.88
C ILE A 40 -12.30 -0.43 2.60
N ARG A 41 -11.43 -0.96 3.46
CA ARG A 41 -10.51 -0.15 4.23
C ARG A 41 -9.10 -0.52 3.83
N ILE A 42 -8.29 0.50 3.55
CA ILE A 42 -6.92 0.29 3.11
C ILE A 42 -6.00 0.97 4.08
N ASP A 43 -5.05 0.20 4.60
CA ASP A 43 -4.02 0.70 5.49
C ASP A 43 -2.72 0.70 4.70
N ILE A 44 -2.20 1.88 4.43
CA ILE A 44 -0.98 2.03 3.65
C ILE A 44 0.14 2.39 4.60
N ARG A 45 1.21 1.61 4.56
CA ARG A 45 2.35 1.81 5.42
C ARG A 45 3.59 2.01 4.57
N GLU A 46 4.21 3.16 4.73
CA GLU A 46 5.47 3.42 4.08
C GLU A 46 6.60 2.94 4.97
N MET A 47 7.52 2.18 4.39
CA MET A 47 8.64 1.65 5.15
C MET A 47 9.84 2.56 4.97
N PRO A 48 10.41 3.08 6.08
CA PRO A 48 11.64 3.86 5.98
C PRO A 48 12.75 3.00 5.39
N LEU A 49 13.50 3.56 4.44
CA LEU A 49 14.55 2.81 3.76
C LEU A 49 15.63 2.35 4.72
N ASN A 50 15.83 3.07 5.81
CA ASN A 50 16.84 2.70 6.80
C ASN A 50 16.35 1.63 7.78
N ARG A 51 15.13 1.10 7.57
CA ARG A 51 14.59 0.02 8.39
C ARG A 51 14.23 -1.20 7.56
N TYR A 52 14.40 -1.12 6.25
CA TYR A 52 14.01 -2.17 5.34
C TYR A 52 15.25 -2.85 4.80
N LEU A 53 15.35 -4.16 5.03
CA LEU A 53 16.55 -4.92 4.71
C LEU A 53 16.24 -6.03 3.71
N TYR A 54 17.17 -6.24 2.79
CA TYR A 54 17.16 -7.35 1.85
C TYR A 54 18.41 -8.17 2.10
N GLY A 55 18.23 -9.40 2.59
CA GLY A 55 19.37 -10.28 2.82
C GLY A 55 20.45 -9.67 3.69
N GLY A 56 20.04 -8.83 4.64
CA GLY A 56 20.98 -8.16 5.52
C GLY A 56 21.52 -6.83 5.03
N GLU A 57 21.10 -6.41 3.83
CA GLU A 57 21.52 -5.12 3.27
C GLU A 57 20.37 -4.13 3.34
N MET A 58 20.69 -2.87 3.66
CA MET A 58 19.69 -1.83 3.75
C MET A 58 19.10 -1.52 2.37
N ALA A 59 17.81 -1.25 2.32
CA ALA A 59 17.13 -0.97 1.05
C ALA A 59 17.71 0.23 0.32
N TYR A 60 18.15 1.27 1.05
CA TYR A 60 18.70 2.46 0.42
C TYR A 60 20.06 2.20 -0.24
N GLU A 61 20.68 1.06 0.03
CA GLU A 61 21.95 0.66 -0.59
C GLU A 61 21.73 -0.12 -1.87
N LYS A 62 20.51 -0.57 -2.11
CA LYS A 62 20.18 -1.31 -3.32
C LYS A 62 19.85 -0.35 -4.45
N LYS A 63 20.35 -0.63 -5.60
CA LYS A 63 20.11 0.22 -6.76
C LYS A 63 19.36 -0.51 -7.85
#